data_bb51d3cf35d53ed20860c9215f458197
#
_entry.id   bb51d3cf35d53ed20860c9215f458197
#
_cell.length_a   1.000
_cell.length_b   1.000
_cell.length_c   1.000
_cell.angle_alpha   90.00
_cell.angle_beta   90.00
_cell.angle_gamma   90.00
#
_symmetry.space_group_name_H-M   'P 1'
#
loop_
_entity.id
_entity.type
_entity.pdbx_description
1 polymer ?
#
loop_
_entity_poly.entity_id
_entity_poly.type
_entity_poly.pdbx_seq_one_letter_code
_entity_poly.pdbx_strand_id
1 'polypeptide(L)' 'MRVIKKEEKIRTDWHGVLKEINKIGVFGAKKVQTISIKPYESDLYDKPQYTLIIDTMEERDD' A
#
# COMPACT_ATOMS: atom_id res chain seq x y z
N MET A 1 10.20 -9.32 21.87
CA MET A 1 9.28 -8.78 20.86
C MET A 1 10.06 -8.00 19.81
N ARG A 2 9.77 -8.26 18.55
CA ARG A 2 10.47 -7.66 17.42
C ARG A 2 9.48 -6.94 16.52
N VAL A 3 9.79 -5.71 16.12
CA VAL A 3 8.95 -4.94 15.22
C VAL A 3 9.65 -4.84 13.86
N ILE A 4 8.97 -5.25 12.81
CA ILE A 4 9.47 -5.16 11.44
C ILE A 4 8.67 -4.11 10.70
N LYS A 5 9.36 -3.14 10.10
CA LYS A 5 8.75 -2.09 9.28
C LYS A 5 9.15 -2.26 7.83
N LYS A 6 8.18 -2.10 6.94
CA LYS A 6 8.39 -2.24 5.51
C LYS A 6 7.63 -1.15 4.77
N GLU A 7 8.26 -0.54 3.78
CA GLU A 7 7.62 0.46 2.93
C GLU A 7 7.67 0.00 1.47
N GLU A 8 6.54 0.09 0.79
CA GLU A 8 6.45 -0.20 -0.64
C GLU A 8 5.82 0.98 -1.36
N LYS A 9 6.31 1.27 -2.56
CA LYS A 9 5.73 2.29 -3.44
C LYS A 9 5.28 1.62 -4.72
N ILE A 10 4.02 1.82 -5.07
CA ILE A 10 3.42 1.23 -6.27
C ILE A 10 2.74 2.35 -7.06
N ARG A 11 2.95 2.35 -8.37
CA ARG A 11 2.24 3.25 -9.28
C ARG A 11 1.28 2.45 -10.12
N THR A 12 0.01 2.83 -10.09
CA THR A 12 -1.05 2.10 -10.76
C THR A 12 -2.23 3.00 -11.08
N ASP A 13 -3.18 2.51 -11.88
CA ASP A 13 -4.44 3.20 -12.12
C ASP A 13 -5.41 2.97 -10.95
N TRP A 14 -6.61 3.54 -11.04
CA TRP A 14 -7.60 3.40 -9.97
C TRP A 14 -7.99 1.95 -9.71
N HIS A 15 -8.06 1.15 -10.76
CA HIS A 15 -8.40 -0.27 -10.62
C HIS A 15 -7.36 -1.02 -9.77
N GLY A 16 -6.09 -0.72 -9.99
CA GLY A 16 -5.01 -1.28 -9.18
C GLY A 16 -5.04 -0.80 -7.73
N VAL A 17 -5.45 0.47 -7.51
CA VAL A 17 -5.66 1.01 -6.16
C VAL A 17 -6.70 0.18 -5.41
N LEU A 18 -7.83 -0.11 -6.03
CA LEU A 18 -8.88 -0.91 -5.41
C LEU A 18 -8.42 -2.33 -5.09
N LYS A 19 -7.61 -2.93 -5.96
CA LYS A 19 -7.03 -4.25 -5.71
C LYS A 19 -6.14 -4.26 -4.47
N GLU A 20 -5.30 -3.24 -4.31
CA GLU A 20 -4.41 -3.15 -3.16
C GLU A 20 -5.19 -2.92 -1.85
N ILE A 21 -6.23 -2.09 -1.90
CA ILE A 21 -7.09 -1.85 -0.73
C ILE A 21 -7.77 -3.16 -0.29
N ASN A 22 -8.24 -3.97 -1.24
CA ASN A 22 -8.91 -5.23 -0.93
C ASN A 22 -7.99 -6.26 -0.24
N LYS A 23 -6.70 -6.14 -0.42
CA LYS A 23 -5.74 -7.03 0.23
C LYS A 23 -5.54 -6.72 1.72
N ILE A 24 -5.91 -5.53 2.17
CA ILE A 24 -5.66 -5.10 3.54
C ILE A 24 -6.54 -5.82 4.57
N GLY A 25 -7.68 -6.32 4.18
CA GLY A 25 -8.66 -6.91 5.09
C GLY A 25 -8.31 -8.26 5.71
N VAL A 26 -7.13 -8.81 5.43
CA VAL A 26 -6.79 -10.21 5.77
C VAL A 26 -5.70 -10.32 6.84
N PHE A 27 -5.36 -9.24 7.53
CA PHE A 27 -4.25 -9.24 8.48
C PHE A 27 -4.68 -9.57 9.90
N GLY A 28 -3.82 -10.31 10.60
CA GLY A 28 -4.00 -10.57 12.02
C GLY A 28 -3.74 -9.33 12.88
N ALA A 29 -4.05 -9.43 14.17
CA ALA A 29 -3.96 -8.30 15.10
C ALA A 29 -2.55 -7.72 15.28
N LYS A 30 -1.52 -8.47 14.92
CA LYS A 30 -0.12 -8.06 15.07
C LYS A 30 0.49 -7.40 13.84
N LYS A 31 -0.31 -7.20 12.79
CA LYS A 31 0.15 -6.59 11.55
C LYS A 31 -0.75 -5.44 11.17
N VAL A 32 -0.15 -4.28 10.97
CA VAL A 32 -0.87 -3.06 10.58
C VAL A 32 -0.31 -2.54 9.27
N GLN A 33 -1.19 -2.20 8.35
CA GLN A 33 -0.82 -1.54 7.10
C GLN A 33 -1.51 -0.20 6.98
N THR A 34 -0.76 0.77 6.52
CA THR A 34 -1.27 2.10 6.20
C THR A 34 -1.01 2.37 4.73
N ILE A 35 -2.05 2.79 4.01
CA ILE A 35 -1.92 3.14 2.59
C ILE A 35 -2.16 4.63 2.43
N SER A 36 -1.20 5.31 1.82
CA SER A 36 -1.34 6.70 1.37
C SER A 36 -1.49 6.69 -0.15
N ILE A 37 -2.52 7.37 -0.65
CA ILE A 37 -2.83 7.42 -2.07
C ILE A 37 -2.61 8.85 -2.54
N LYS A 38 -1.72 9.05 -3.52
CA LYS A 38 -1.42 10.35 -4.09
C LYS A 38 -1.66 10.33 -5.59
N PRO A 39 -2.37 11.33 -6.15
CA PRO A 39 -2.51 11.44 -7.60
C PRO A 39 -1.14 11.63 -8.25
N TYR A 40 -0.98 11.03 -9.41
CA TYR A 40 0.22 11.20 -10.22
C TYR A 40 -0.17 11.71 -11.60
N GLU A 41 0.27 12.90 -11.94
CA GLU A 41 0.02 13.49 -13.24
C GLU A 41 1.17 13.21 -14.19
N SER A 42 0.84 12.67 -15.35
CA SER A 42 1.82 12.43 -16.41
C SER A 42 1.13 12.46 -17.75
N ASP A 43 1.74 13.12 -18.72
CA ASP A 43 1.26 13.13 -20.09
C ASP A 43 1.54 11.82 -20.83
N LEU A 44 2.25 10.91 -20.20
CA LEU A 44 2.59 9.61 -20.78
C LEU A 44 1.48 8.57 -20.68
N TYR A 45 0.45 8.83 -19.88
CA TYR A 45 -0.63 7.88 -19.64
C TYR A 45 -1.97 8.45 -20.07
N ASP A 46 -2.77 7.65 -20.75
CA ASP A 46 -4.12 8.03 -21.17
C ASP A 46 -5.11 8.10 -20.01
N LYS A 47 -4.80 7.41 -18.92
CA LYS A 47 -5.66 7.35 -17.72
C LYS A 47 -4.94 7.93 -16.52
N PRO A 48 -5.70 8.48 -15.55
CA PRO A 48 -5.09 8.95 -14.31
C PRO A 48 -4.33 7.83 -13.61
N GLN A 49 -3.16 8.18 -13.09
CA GLN A 49 -2.33 7.27 -12.33
C GLN A 49 -2.25 7.72 -10.88
N TYR A 50 -1.95 6.78 -9.99
CA TYR A 50 -1.85 7.03 -8.56
C TYR A 50 -0.58 6.38 -8.02
N THR A 51 0.02 7.04 -7.06
CA THR A 51 1.13 6.47 -6.30
C THR A 51 0.61 6.01 -4.96
N LEU A 52 0.79 4.74 -4.66
CA LEU A 52 0.45 4.14 -3.38
C LEU A 52 1.71 4.00 -2.55
N ILE A 53 1.66 4.49 -1.33
CA ILE A 53 2.73 4.26 -0.35
C ILE A 53 2.14 3.36 0.72
N ILE A 54 2.65 2.13 0.79
CA ILE A 54 2.15 1.12 1.72
C ILE A 54 3.19 0.91 2.81
N ASP A 55 2.84 1.31 4.02
CA ASP A 55 3.68 1.12 5.19
C ASP A 55 3.14 -0.05 6.00
N THR A 56 3.98 -1.03 6.22
CA THR A 56 3.63 -2.22 6.99
C THR A 56 4.43 -2.25 8.28
N MET A 57 3.75 -2.51 9.38
CA MET A 57 4.37 -2.73 10.68
C MET A 57 3.87 -4.06 11.23
N GLU A 58 4.79 -4.95 11.56
CA GLU A 58 4.47 -6.28 12.05
C GLU A 58 5.23 -6.58 13.33
N GLU A 59 4.54 -7.08 14.34
CA GLU A 59 5.14 -7.57 15.57
C GLU A 59 5.38 -9.07 15.46
N ARG A 60 6.60 -9.48 15.79
CA ARG A 60 6.97 -10.89 15.84
C ARG A 60 7.53 -11.26 17.19
N ASP A 61 7.08 -12.38 17.73
CA ASP A 61 7.62 -12.98 18.92
C ASP A 61 8.74 -13.94 18.50
N ASP A 62 9.95 -13.47 18.62
CA ASP A 62 11.13 -14.29 18.31
C ASP A 62 11.68 -14.96 19.58
#